data_a59a3d73f1abeb59dab4cefca2233ac5
#
_entry.id   a59a3d73f1abeb59dab4cefca2233ac5
#
_cell.length_a   1.000
_cell.length_b   1.000
_cell.length_c   1.000
_cell.angle_alpha   90.00
_cell.angle_beta   90.00
_cell.angle_gamma   90.00
#
_symmetry.space_group_name_H-M   'P 1'
#
loop_
_entity.id
_entity.type
_entity.pdbx_description
1 polymer ?
#
loop_
_entity_poly.entity_id
_entity_poly.type
_entity_poly.pdbx_seq_one_letter_code
_entity_poly.pdbx_strand_id
1 'polypeptide(L)'
;MGTIDISYYNLFIGLLLLAIPFFYLWKFKTGLLKPAVIGTLRMIIQLFFIGVYLKYLFLWNNPWINFLWVIIMVFVAGQTALVRTQLKRSVLLIPITVGFLCSVVLVGIYFIGIVLQLDNIFSAQYFIPIFGILMGNMLSSNVIALNTYYSGLKREQ
;
A
#
# COMPACT_ATOMS: atom_id res chain seq x y z
N MET A 1 -10.96 -18.52 12.84
CA MET A 1 -11.25 -17.26 13.58
C MET A 1 -12.13 -16.42 12.69
N GLY A 2 -13.38 -16.17 13.11
CA GLY A 2 -14.31 -15.35 12.34
C GLY A 2 -13.84 -13.90 12.31
N THR A 3 -13.92 -13.28 11.15
CA THR A 3 -13.78 -11.83 11.01
C THR A 3 -14.84 -11.15 11.87
N ILE A 4 -14.43 -10.20 12.70
CA ILE A 4 -15.37 -9.39 13.48
C ILE A 4 -16.19 -8.57 12.48
N ASP A 5 -17.50 -8.83 12.41
CA ASP A 5 -18.40 -8.02 11.59
C ASP A 5 -18.55 -6.64 12.22
N ILE A 6 -17.91 -5.65 11.59
CA ILE A 6 -18.02 -4.26 12.02
C ILE A 6 -19.35 -3.70 11.53
N SER A 7 -20.21 -3.30 12.47
CA SER A 7 -21.48 -2.63 12.14
C SER A 7 -21.22 -1.38 11.30
N TYR A 8 -22.09 -1.13 10.31
CA TYR A 8 -22.05 0.09 9.48
C TYR A 8 -22.08 1.38 10.32
N TYR A 9 -22.71 1.32 11.50
CA TYR A 9 -22.75 2.43 12.45
C TYR A 9 -21.35 2.75 13.00
N ASN A 10 -20.57 1.74 13.37
CA ASN A 10 -19.20 1.91 13.86
C ASN A 10 -18.25 2.41 12.75
N LEU A 11 -18.50 1.99 11.51
CA LEU A 11 -17.76 2.48 10.34
C LEU A 11 -18.03 3.97 10.10
N PHE A 12 -19.28 4.42 10.26
CA PHE A 12 -19.67 5.82 10.15
C PHE A 12 -19.03 6.67 11.25
N ILE A 13 -18.99 6.18 12.50
CA ILE A 13 -18.30 6.84 13.60
C ILE A 13 -16.79 6.99 13.30
N GLY A 14 -16.17 5.95 12.74
CA GLY A 14 -14.78 6.03 12.30
C GLY A 14 -14.52 7.10 11.24
N LEU A 15 -15.44 7.26 10.30
CA LEU A 15 -15.37 8.31 9.28
C LEU A 15 -15.54 9.72 9.87
N LEU A 16 -16.29 9.87 10.96
CA LEU A 16 -16.42 11.17 11.65
C LEU A 16 -15.09 11.71 12.18
N LEU A 17 -14.11 10.84 12.46
CA LEU A 17 -12.76 11.28 12.82
C LEU A 17 -12.09 12.15 11.74
N LEU A 18 -12.47 11.98 10.47
CA LEU A 18 -11.99 12.81 9.38
C LEU A 18 -12.51 14.25 9.45
N ALA A 19 -13.59 14.49 10.19
CA ALA A 19 -14.13 15.84 10.37
C ALA A 19 -13.11 16.74 11.11
N ILE A 20 -12.29 16.19 12.00
CA ILE A 20 -11.29 16.95 12.77
C ILE A 20 -10.26 17.62 11.84
N PRO A 21 -9.50 16.89 11.00
CA PRO A 21 -8.56 17.52 10.09
C PRO A 21 -9.25 18.45 9.08
N PHE A 22 -10.44 18.12 8.60
CA PHE A 22 -11.18 19.01 7.69
C PHE A 22 -11.58 20.33 8.36
N PHE A 23 -11.99 20.29 9.62
CA PHE A 23 -12.28 21.49 10.40
C PHE A 23 -11.04 22.38 10.52
N TYR A 24 -9.86 21.81 10.82
CA TYR A 24 -8.61 22.57 10.89
C TYR A 24 -8.21 23.15 9.53
N LEU A 25 -8.31 22.39 8.45
CA LEU A 25 -8.02 22.87 7.09
C LEU A 25 -8.91 24.05 6.70
N TRP A 26 -10.19 24.00 7.11
CA TRP A 26 -11.13 25.08 6.89
C TRP A 26 -10.81 26.30 7.76
N LYS A 27 -10.58 26.10 9.06
CA LYS A 27 -10.29 27.16 10.03
C LYS A 27 -9.04 27.95 9.67
N PHE A 28 -7.97 27.26 9.28
CA PHE A 28 -6.71 27.89 8.91
C PHE A 28 -6.66 28.43 7.47
N LYS A 29 -7.76 28.32 6.71
CA LYS A 29 -7.86 28.79 5.32
C LYS A 29 -6.67 28.37 4.44
N THR A 30 -6.19 27.15 4.62
CA THR A 30 -4.98 26.63 3.94
C THR A 30 -5.12 26.48 2.43
N GLY A 31 -6.34 26.59 1.87
CA GLY A 31 -6.64 26.30 0.46
C GLY A 31 -6.63 24.79 0.11
N LEU A 32 -6.26 23.93 1.06
CA LEU A 32 -6.12 22.49 0.85
C LEU A 32 -7.42 21.69 1.11
N LEU A 33 -8.49 22.36 1.55
CA LEU A 33 -9.75 21.68 1.87
C LEU A 33 -10.32 20.91 0.66
N LYS A 34 -10.40 21.57 -0.50
CA LYS A 34 -10.93 20.96 -1.73
C LYS A 34 -10.13 19.74 -2.20
N PRO A 35 -8.79 19.82 -2.34
CA PRO A 35 -7.98 18.63 -2.66
C PRO A 35 -8.11 17.53 -1.62
N ALA A 36 -8.20 17.87 -0.33
CA ALA A 36 -8.35 16.89 0.75
C ALA A 36 -9.68 16.13 0.67
N VAL A 37 -10.80 16.85 0.46
CA VAL A 37 -12.13 16.23 0.29
C VAL A 37 -12.15 15.32 -0.94
N ILE A 38 -11.64 15.78 -2.08
CA ILE A 38 -11.56 14.96 -3.31
C ILE A 38 -10.69 13.72 -3.08
N GLY A 39 -9.54 13.89 -2.42
CA GLY A 39 -8.65 12.78 -2.09
C GLY A 39 -9.31 11.74 -1.19
N THR A 40 -10.04 12.20 -0.17
CA THR A 40 -10.79 11.32 0.75
C THR A 40 -11.91 10.58 0.05
N LEU A 41 -12.69 11.26 -0.79
CA LEU A 41 -13.76 10.62 -1.56
C LEU A 41 -13.20 9.54 -2.49
N ARG A 42 -12.10 9.85 -3.20
CA ARG A 42 -11.39 8.87 -4.04
C ARG A 42 -10.91 7.68 -3.21
N MET A 43 -10.36 7.92 -2.02
CA MET A 43 -9.90 6.87 -1.12
C MET A 43 -11.05 5.94 -0.70
N ILE A 44 -12.20 6.50 -0.31
CA ILE A 44 -13.39 5.71 0.10
C ILE A 44 -13.86 4.83 -1.06
N ILE A 45 -13.97 5.40 -2.26
CA ILE A 45 -14.37 4.66 -3.46
C ILE A 45 -13.39 3.53 -3.77
N GLN A 46 -12.08 3.82 -3.73
CA GLN A 46 -11.03 2.82 -3.96
C GLN A 46 -11.06 1.70 -2.93
N LEU A 47 -11.24 2.02 -1.64
CA LEU A 47 -11.34 1.02 -0.57
C LEU A 47 -12.58 0.14 -0.73
N PHE A 48 -13.70 0.70 -1.16
CA PHE A 48 -14.91 -0.07 -1.46
C PHE A 48 -14.66 -1.11 -2.56
N PHE A 49 -14.07 -0.69 -3.69
CA PHE A 49 -13.74 -1.61 -4.77
C PHE A 49 -12.73 -2.68 -4.34
N ILE A 50 -11.70 -2.30 -3.59
CA ILE A 50 -10.71 -3.24 -3.06
C ILE A 50 -11.37 -4.23 -2.10
N GLY A 51 -12.27 -3.78 -1.22
CA GLY A 51 -12.99 -4.65 -0.29
C GLY A 51 -13.84 -5.71 -0.99
N VAL A 52 -14.59 -5.31 -2.02
CA VAL A 52 -15.37 -6.24 -2.85
C VAL A 52 -14.43 -7.23 -3.56
N TYR A 53 -13.34 -6.76 -4.14
CA TYR A 53 -12.37 -7.60 -4.82
C TYR A 53 -11.70 -8.62 -3.88
N LEU A 54 -11.27 -8.18 -2.69
CA LEU A 54 -10.64 -9.06 -1.68
C LEU A 54 -11.59 -10.16 -1.21
N LYS A 55 -12.90 -9.86 -1.10
CA LYS A 55 -13.90 -10.87 -0.75
C LYS A 55 -13.88 -12.06 -1.74
N TYR A 56 -13.85 -11.78 -3.04
CA TYR A 56 -13.76 -12.83 -4.07
C TYR A 56 -12.40 -13.55 -4.03
N LEU A 57 -11.32 -12.83 -3.82
CA LEU A 57 -9.99 -13.40 -3.73
C LEU A 57 -9.85 -14.37 -2.54
N PHE A 58 -10.45 -14.02 -1.40
CA PHE A 58 -10.46 -14.88 -0.22
C PHE A 58 -11.33 -16.13 -0.41
N LEU A 59 -12.44 -16.03 -1.17
CA LEU A 59 -13.28 -17.16 -1.51
C LEU A 59 -12.56 -18.17 -2.42
N TRP A 60 -11.79 -17.70 -3.39
CA TRP A 60 -11.06 -18.57 -4.29
C TRP A 60 -9.83 -19.21 -3.64
N ASN A 61 -9.20 -18.53 -2.70
CA ASN A 61 -8.04 -18.98 -1.90
C ASN A 61 -7.03 -19.82 -2.69
N ASN A 62 -6.75 -19.44 -3.94
CA ASN A 62 -5.84 -20.14 -4.82
C ASN A 62 -4.43 -19.56 -4.69
N PRO A 63 -3.41 -20.36 -4.30
CA PRO A 63 -2.04 -19.90 -4.12
C PRO A 63 -1.45 -19.18 -5.35
N TRP A 64 -1.75 -19.66 -6.55
CA TRP A 64 -1.26 -19.07 -7.79
C TRP A 64 -1.84 -17.68 -8.05
N ILE A 65 -3.12 -17.48 -7.76
CA ILE A 65 -3.78 -16.18 -7.89
C ILE A 65 -3.20 -15.20 -6.86
N ASN A 66 -3.00 -15.65 -5.63
CA ASN A 66 -2.41 -14.84 -4.57
C ASN A 66 -0.99 -14.39 -4.90
N PHE A 67 -0.17 -15.31 -5.42
CA PHE A 67 1.20 -15.01 -5.85
C PHE A 67 1.23 -14.03 -7.04
N LEU A 68 0.40 -14.26 -8.06
CA LEU A 68 0.27 -13.35 -9.20
C LEU A 68 -0.14 -11.95 -8.75
N TRP A 69 -1.05 -11.86 -7.79
CA TRP A 69 -1.47 -10.59 -7.23
C TRP A 69 -0.32 -9.82 -6.56
N VAL A 70 0.50 -10.51 -5.78
CA VAL A 70 1.69 -9.88 -5.16
C VAL A 70 2.65 -9.36 -6.24
N ILE A 71 2.87 -10.09 -7.32
CA ILE A 71 3.71 -9.61 -8.44
C ILE A 71 3.14 -8.32 -9.04
N ILE A 72 1.83 -8.26 -9.27
CA ILE A 72 1.15 -7.04 -9.75
C ILE A 72 1.35 -5.90 -8.76
N MET A 73 1.18 -6.15 -7.46
CA MET A 73 1.40 -5.13 -6.41
C MET A 73 2.83 -4.62 -6.41
N VAL A 74 3.83 -5.49 -6.55
CA VAL A 74 5.27 -5.11 -6.65
C VAL A 74 5.50 -4.21 -7.85
N PHE A 75 4.97 -4.58 -9.00
CA PHE A 75 5.12 -3.80 -10.22
C PHE A 75 4.49 -2.41 -10.08
N VAL A 76 3.28 -2.32 -9.54
CA VAL A 76 2.59 -1.04 -9.27
C VAL A 76 3.36 -0.20 -8.24
N ALA A 77 3.93 -0.83 -7.20
CA ALA A 77 4.76 -0.14 -6.21
C ALA A 77 6.04 0.43 -6.85
N GLY A 78 6.74 -0.33 -7.70
CA GLY A 78 7.90 0.14 -8.46
C GLY A 78 7.58 1.33 -9.37
N GLN A 79 6.47 1.24 -10.10
CA GLN A 79 5.96 2.35 -10.92
C GLN A 79 5.66 3.59 -10.07
N THR A 80 5.01 3.40 -8.93
CA THR A 80 4.63 4.50 -8.02
C THR A 80 5.86 5.16 -7.42
N ALA A 81 6.90 4.40 -7.05
CA ALA A 81 8.16 4.93 -6.55
C ALA A 81 8.81 5.87 -7.57
N LEU A 82 8.88 5.46 -8.84
CA LEU A 82 9.45 6.27 -9.91
C LEU A 82 8.65 7.54 -10.20
N VAL A 83 7.32 7.46 -10.16
CA VAL A 83 6.46 8.65 -10.33
C VAL A 83 6.70 9.67 -9.21
N ARG A 84 6.81 9.19 -7.97
CA ARG A 84 7.00 10.06 -6.80
C ARG A 84 8.39 10.68 -6.75
N THR A 85 9.40 9.98 -7.23
CA THR A 85 10.80 10.46 -7.25
C THR A 85 11.14 11.25 -8.52
N GLN A 86 10.24 11.30 -9.52
CA GLN A 86 10.45 11.94 -10.81
C GLN A 86 11.69 11.44 -11.57
N LEU A 87 12.12 10.21 -11.30
CA LEU A 87 13.28 9.60 -11.94
C LEU A 87 12.93 9.00 -13.30
N LYS A 88 13.95 8.84 -14.17
CA LYS A 88 13.80 8.26 -15.52
C LYS A 88 13.33 6.80 -15.43
N ARG A 89 12.07 6.55 -15.82
CA ARG A 89 11.44 5.24 -15.76
C ARG A 89 12.15 4.17 -16.62
N SER A 90 12.66 4.55 -17.79
CA SER A 90 13.25 3.59 -18.73
C SER A 90 14.48 2.86 -18.19
N VAL A 91 15.23 3.48 -17.29
CA VAL A 91 16.48 2.90 -16.75
C VAL A 91 16.27 2.28 -15.38
N LEU A 92 15.44 2.88 -14.54
CA LEU A 92 15.34 2.55 -13.12
C LEU A 92 14.15 1.64 -12.77
N LEU A 93 13.21 1.43 -13.70
CA LEU A 93 12.03 0.60 -13.43
C LEU A 93 12.41 -0.84 -13.07
N ILE A 94 13.26 -1.47 -13.88
CA ILE A 94 13.65 -2.87 -13.68
C ILE A 94 14.41 -3.06 -12.37
N PRO A 95 15.52 -2.34 -12.09
CA PRO A 95 16.28 -2.54 -10.85
C PRO A 95 15.47 -2.23 -9.60
N ILE A 96 14.63 -1.19 -9.62
CA ILE A 96 13.77 -0.87 -8.48
C ILE A 96 12.71 -1.96 -8.27
N THR A 97 12.03 -2.42 -9.33
CA THR A 97 11.01 -3.46 -9.22
C THR A 97 11.61 -4.79 -8.75
N VAL A 98 12.78 -5.17 -9.25
CA VAL A 98 13.49 -6.38 -8.80
C VAL A 98 13.92 -6.24 -7.34
N GLY A 99 14.47 -5.09 -6.94
CA GLY A 99 14.81 -4.82 -5.55
C GLY A 99 13.61 -4.92 -4.61
N PHE A 100 12.47 -4.36 -5.00
CA PHE A 100 11.21 -4.50 -4.27
C PHE A 100 10.78 -5.98 -4.16
N LEU A 101 10.81 -6.71 -5.28
CA LEU A 101 10.42 -8.12 -5.31
C LEU A 101 11.28 -8.95 -4.36
N CYS A 102 12.61 -8.82 -4.46
CA CYS A 102 13.54 -9.55 -3.59
C CYS A 102 13.31 -9.23 -2.11
N SER A 103 13.20 -7.95 -1.78
CA SER A 103 12.99 -7.51 -0.39
C SER A 103 11.67 -8.00 0.18
N VAL A 104 10.58 -7.87 -0.58
CA VAL A 104 9.24 -8.29 -0.14
C VAL A 104 9.14 -9.80 0.00
N VAL A 105 9.71 -10.56 -0.93
CA VAL A 105 9.73 -12.03 -0.86
C VAL A 105 10.55 -12.49 0.34
N LEU A 106 11.76 -11.95 0.54
CA LEU A 106 12.62 -12.29 1.68
C LEU A 106 11.92 -12.02 3.02
N VAL A 107 11.46 -10.78 3.22
CA VAL A 107 10.82 -10.37 4.48
C VAL A 107 9.48 -11.08 4.67
N GLY A 108 8.70 -11.24 3.59
CA GLY A 108 7.40 -11.90 3.62
C GLY A 108 7.51 -13.38 4.00
N ILE A 109 8.43 -14.13 3.38
CA ILE A 109 8.66 -15.55 3.71
C ILE A 109 9.16 -15.68 5.14
N TYR A 110 10.12 -14.84 5.56
CA TYR A 110 10.60 -14.82 6.93
C TYR A 110 9.46 -14.58 7.93
N PHE A 111 8.65 -13.55 7.69
CA PHE A 111 7.59 -13.16 8.61
C PHE A 111 6.47 -14.20 8.68
N ILE A 112 5.99 -14.69 7.54
CA ILE A 112 4.89 -15.66 7.50
C ILE A 112 5.36 -17.04 7.94
N GLY A 113 6.55 -17.47 7.50
CA GLY A 113 7.06 -18.83 7.77
C GLY A 113 7.63 -18.97 9.18
N ILE A 114 8.33 -17.98 9.69
CA ILE A 114 9.06 -18.09 10.98
C ILE A 114 8.31 -17.41 12.11
N VAL A 115 7.78 -16.21 11.89
CA VAL A 115 7.15 -15.43 12.95
C VAL A 115 5.70 -15.86 13.20
N LEU A 116 4.91 -16.02 12.15
CA LEU A 116 3.49 -16.37 12.27
C LEU A 116 3.25 -17.88 12.34
N GLN A 117 4.19 -18.71 11.86
CA GLN A 117 4.11 -20.16 11.87
C GLN A 117 2.74 -20.68 11.38
N LEU A 118 2.23 -20.12 10.29
CA LEU A 118 0.94 -20.49 9.75
C LEU A 118 1.02 -21.85 9.05
N ASP A 119 0.06 -22.73 9.33
CA ASP A 119 -0.06 -24.05 8.66
C ASP A 119 -0.20 -23.92 7.14
N ASN A 120 -0.82 -22.82 6.67
CA ASN A 120 -0.96 -22.51 5.25
C ASN A 120 -0.43 -21.10 4.95
N ILE A 121 0.82 -21.04 4.52
CA ILE A 121 1.56 -19.79 4.21
C ILE A 121 0.85 -18.97 3.12
N PHE A 122 0.19 -19.65 2.16
CA PHE A 122 -0.45 -19.00 1.01
C PHE A 122 -1.93 -18.66 1.22
N SER A 123 -2.44 -18.73 2.46
CA SER A 123 -3.81 -18.31 2.76
C SER A 123 -4.00 -16.84 2.40
N ALA A 124 -4.90 -16.55 1.45
CA ALA A 124 -5.15 -15.20 0.94
C ALA A 124 -5.46 -14.19 2.04
N GLN A 125 -6.12 -14.64 3.11
CA GLN A 125 -6.55 -13.82 4.24
C GLN A 125 -5.38 -13.18 5.01
N TYR A 126 -4.24 -13.86 5.08
CA TYR A 126 -3.02 -13.36 5.75
C TYR A 126 -1.99 -12.87 4.76
N PHE A 127 -1.79 -13.63 3.68
CA PHE A 127 -0.78 -13.37 2.68
C PHE A 127 -0.93 -11.97 2.06
N ILE A 128 -2.11 -11.63 1.55
CA ILE A 128 -2.33 -10.37 0.83
C ILE A 128 -2.22 -9.14 1.73
N PRO A 129 -2.85 -9.07 2.92
CA PRO A 129 -2.69 -7.93 3.81
C PRO A 129 -1.25 -7.72 4.30
N ILE A 130 -0.54 -8.80 4.64
CA ILE A 130 0.85 -8.72 5.10
C ILE A 130 1.74 -8.16 3.99
N PHE A 131 1.66 -8.71 2.78
CA PHE A 131 2.41 -8.19 1.64
C PHE A 131 2.02 -6.76 1.30
N GLY A 132 0.76 -6.38 1.43
CA GLY A 132 0.28 -5.01 1.25
C GLY A 132 0.90 -4.01 2.23
N ILE A 133 0.99 -4.37 3.51
CA ILE A 133 1.62 -3.54 4.54
C ILE A 133 3.13 -3.43 4.30
N LEU A 134 3.80 -4.55 4.00
CA LEU A 134 5.23 -4.55 3.68
C LEU A 134 5.53 -3.64 2.48
N MET A 135 4.75 -3.77 1.42
CA MET A 135 4.86 -2.93 0.22
C MET A 135 4.68 -1.45 0.50
N GLY A 136 3.65 -1.09 1.28
CA GLY A 136 3.37 0.30 1.62
C GLY A 136 4.53 0.94 2.39
N ASN A 137 5.09 0.23 3.38
CA ASN A 137 6.23 0.70 4.16
C ASN A 137 7.51 0.79 3.32
N MET A 138 7.80 -0.24 2.53
CA MET A 138 8.95 -0.24 1.64
C MET A 138 8.87 0.86 0.59
N LEU A 139 7.69 1.08 0.00
CA LEU A 139 7.48 2.15 -0.97
C LEU A 139 7.86 3.52 -0.38
N SER A 140 7.36 3.83 0.81
CA SER A 140 7.64 5.11 1.47
C SER A 140 9.13 5.28 1.78
N SER A 141 9.77 4.26 2.35
CA SER A 141 11.20 4.27 2.67
C SER A 141 12.08 4.41 1.42
N ASN A 142 11.77 3.66 0.36
CA ASN A 142 12.53 3.72 -0.89
C ASN A 142 12.36 5.07 -1.61
N VAL A 143 11.17 5.67 -1.60
CA VAL A 143 10.96 7.00 -2.17
C VAL A 143 11.82 8.05 -1.45
N ILE A 144 11.88 8.00 -0.11
CA ILE A 144 12.71 8.91 0.67
C ILE A 144 14.20 8.67 0.35
N ALA A 145 14.66 7.42 0.38
CA ALA A 145 16.06 7.07 0.10
C ALA A 145 16.50 7.51 -1.30
N LEU A 146 15.68 7.22 -2.33
CA LEU A 146 15.98 7.63 -3.70
C LEU A 146 16.01 9.15 -3.86
N ASN A 147 15.05 9.87 -3.27
CA ASN A 147 15.05 11.33 -3.33
C ASN A 147 16.28 11.92 -2.65
N THR A 148 16.67 11.41 -1.47
CA THR A 148 17.85 11.88 -0.74
C THR A 148 19.13 11.60 -1.53
N TYR A 149 19.28 10.40 -2.06
CA TYR A 149 20.46 10.01 -2.84
C TYR A 149 20.63 10.87 -4.10
N TYR A 150 19.59 10.99 -4.92
CA TYR A 150 19.70 11.76 -6.17
C TYR A 150 19.73 13.27 -5.96
N SER A 151 19.15 13.78 -4.88
CA SER A 151 19.30 15.20 -4.52
C SER A 151 20.71 15.51 -4.01
N GLY A 152 21.36 14.57 -3.31
CA GLY A 152 22.76 14.67 -2.93
C GLY A 152 23.69 14.73 -4.14
N LEU A 153 23.52 13.80 -5.10
CA LEU A 153 24.33 13.80 -6.33
C LEU A 153 24.19 15.10 -7.15
N LYS A 154 23.02 15.72 -7.17
CA LYS A 154 22.82 17.00 -7.86
C LYS A 154 23.50 18.20 -7.18
N ARG A 155 23.80 18.09 -5.88
CA ARG A 155 24.49 19.15 -5.14
C ARG A 155 26.01 19.10 -5.31
N GLU A 156 26.53 17.93 -5.65
CA GLU A 156 27.99 17.71 -5.82
C GLU A 156 28.46 17.91 -7.27
N GLN A 157 27.53 18.11 -8.21
CA GLN A 157 27.78 18.49 -9.61
C GLN A 157 27.65 20.00 -9.81
#